data_c07cf3e975e1c739051719a5452fd3e0
#
_entry.id   c07cf3e975e1c739051719a5452fd3e0
#
_cell.length_a   1.000
_cell.length_b   1.000
_cell.length_c   1.000
_cell.angle_alpha   90.00
_cell.angle_beta   90.00
_cell.angle_gamma   90.00
#
_symmetry.space_group_name_H-M   'P 1'
#
loop_
_entity.id
_entity.type
_entity.pdbx_description
1 polymer ?
#
loop_
_entity_poly.entity_id
_entity_poly.type
_entity_poly.pdbx_seq_one_letter_code
_entity_poly.pdbx_strand_id
1 'polypeptide(L)' 'MWKCKRCGEEVGLRRGMLFKLDKNKDTSGDDLSIHDTDYYECSNCHNYSYSDVEEIADWEEDK' A
#
# COMPACT_ATOMS: atom_id res chain seq x y z
N MET A 1 8.46 1.60 -5.17
CA MET A 1 7.11 1.81 -4.63
C MET A 1 6.16 0.71 -5.05
N TRP A 2 5.09 0.54 -4.34
CA TRP A 2 4.03 -0.37 -4.74
C TRP A 2 3.15 0.32 -5.76
N LYS A 3 3.12 -0.20 -6.94
CA LYS A 3 2.44 0.42 -8.08
C LYS A 3 1.15 -0.31 -8.40
N CYS A 4 0.05 0.42 -8.41
CA CYS A 4 -1.27 -0.16 -8.68
C CYS A 4 -1.32 -0.86 -10.02
N LYS A 5 -1.81 -2.09 -10.03
CA LYS A 5 -1.98 -2.88 -11.27
C LYS A 5 -3.02 -2.27 -12.20
N ARG A 6 -3.88 -1.42 -11.66
CA ARG A 6 -5.01 -0.87 -12.40
C ARG A 6 -4.72 0.48 -13.03
N CYS A 7 -4.17 1.41 -12.25
CA CYS A 7 -3.92 2.78 -12.74
C CYS A 7 -2.46 3.18 -12.75
N GLY A 8 -1.57 2.42 -12.11
CA GLY A 8 -0.16 2.70 -12.08
C GLY A 8 0.30 3.69 -11.01
N GLU A 9 -0.60 4.15 -10.17
CA GLU A 9 -0.25 5.06 -9.09
C GLU A 9 0.17 4.29 -7.83
N GLU A 10 0.72 4.99 -6.85
CA GLU A 10 1.23 4.37 -5.64
C GLU A 10 0.11 3.80 -4.77
N VAL A 11 0.34 2.59 -4.27
CA VAL A 11 -0.52 1.93 -3.30
C VAL A 11 0.15 1.99 -1.94
N GLY A 12 -0.62 2.31 -0.91
CA GLY A 12 -0.12 2.37 0.45
C GLY A 12 -1.05 1.69 1.43
N LEU A 13 -0.71 1.75 2.72
CA LEU A 13 -1.53 1.23 3.79
C LEU A 13 -2.51 2.30 4.26
N ARG A 14 -3.78 1.98 4.21
CA ARG A 14 -4.84 2.90 4.65
C ARG A 14 -5.15 2.67 6.12
N ARG A 15 -4.86 3.67 6.92
CA ARG A 15 -5.10 3.63 8.36
C ARG A 15 -5.40 5.07 8.82
N GLY A 16 -6.61 5.54 8.55
CA GLY A 16 -6.95 6.95 8.74
C GLY A 16 -6.30 7.84 7.70
N MET A 17 -5.01 7.62 7.44
CA MET A 17 -4.23 8.24 6.38
C MET A 17 -3.65 7.13 5.52
N LEU A 18 -3.15 7.49 4.34
CA LEU A 18 -2.46 6.56 3.48
C LEU A 18 -0.97 6.62 3.76
N PHE A 19 -0.40 5.51 4.24
CA PHE A 19 1.02 5.42 4.57
C PHE A 19 1.78 4.75 3.44
N LYS A 20 2.93 5.31 3.10
CA LYS A 20 3.81 4.76 2.07
C LYS A 20 4.43 3.45 2.55
N LEU A 21 4.46 2.46 1.66
CA LEU A 21 5.03 1.14 1.96
C LEU A 21 6.39 0.98 1.29
N ASP A 22 7.31 0.30 1.98
CA ASP A 22 8.59 -0.11 1.39
C ASP A 22 8.44 -1.48 0.72
N LYS A 23 9.54 -2.00 0.17
CA LYS A 23 9.52 -3.29 -0.54
C LYS A 23 9.15 -4.47 0.36
N ASN A 24 9.29 -4.30 1.67
CA ASN A 24 8.96 -5.34 2.65
C ASN A 24 7.52 -5.20 3.16
N LYS A 25 6.75 -4.30 2.56
CA LYS A 25 5.36 -4.03 2.93
C LYS A 25 5.20 -3.38 4.30
N ASP A 26 6.25 -2.71 4.76
CA ASP A 26 6.24 -1.99 6.04
C ASP A 26 6.06 -0.50 5.80
N THR A 27 5.41 0.17 6.76
CA THR A 27 5.32 1.62 6.76
C THR A 27 6.61 2.19 7.33
N SER A 28 7.22 3.14 6.62
CA SER A 28 8.48 3.72 7.08
C SER A 28 8.24 4.72 8.20
N GLY A 29 9.10 4.67 9.20
CA GLY A 29 9.21 5.70 10.22
C GLY A 29 8.39 5.52 11.48
N ASP A 30 7.35 4.72 11.46
CA ASP A 30 6.51 4.52 12.64
C ASP A 30 6.30 3.06 12.94
N ASP A 31 6.27 2.76 14.22
CA ASP A 31 6.04 1.42 14.74
C ASP A 31 4.54 1.14 14.76
N LEU A 32 3.95 1.09 13.57
CA LEU A 32 2.52 0.89 13.42
C LEU A 32 2.22 -0.58 13.20
N SER A 33 1.51 -1.16 14.15
CA SER A 33 0.98 -2.51 13.98
C SER A 33 -0.18 -2.47 12.98
N ILE A 34 -0.25 -3.48 12.11
CA ILE A 34 -1.38 -3.63 11.22
C ILE A 34 -2.55 -4.18 12.03
N HIS A 35 -3.68 -3.50 11.98
CA HIS A 35 -4.91 -3.92 12.66
C HIS A 35 -5.90 -4.48 11.65
N ASP A 36 -6.91 -5.18 12.15
CA ASP A 36 -7.96 -5.80 11.31
C ASP A 36 -8.69 -4.80 10.42
N THR A 37 -8.72 -3.54 10.81
CA THR A 37 -9.38 -2.49 10.05
C THR A 37 -8.49 -1.85 9.00
N ASP A 38 -7.20 -2.18 8.98
CA ASP A 38 -6.26 -1.62 8.03
C ASP A 38 -6.34 -2.38 6.71
N TYR A 39 -6.09 -1.68 5.62
CA TYR A 39 -6.10 -2.32 4.30
C TYR A 39 -5.19 -1.55 3.34
N TYR A 40 -4.84 -2.21 2.25
CA TYR A 40 -4.02 -1.58 1.21
C TYR A 40 -4.94 -0.91 0.19
N GLU A 41 -4.62 0.31 -0.18
CA GLU A 41 -5.46 1.09 -1.09
C GLU A 41 -4.61 1.92 -2.04
N CYS A 42 -5.05 1.99 -3.30
CA CYS A 42 -4.45 2.88 -4.27
C CYS A 42 -4.84 4.33 -3.97
N SER A 43 -3.86 5.24 -4.04
CA SER A 43 -4.10 6.66 -3.78
C SER A 43 -4.93 7.35 -4.85
N ASN A 44 -5.06 6.75 -6.02
CA ASN A 44 -5.75 7.36 -7.16
C ASN A 44 -7.10 6.70 -7.47
N CYS A 45 -7.09 5.41 -7.82
CA CYS A 45 -8.31 4.72 -8.25
C CYS A 45 -9.06 4.04 -7.11
N HIS A 46 -8.50 4.07 -5.91
CA HIS A 46 -9.10 3.48 -4.70
C HIS A 46 -9.27 1.96 -4.76
N ASN A 47 -8.54 1.29 -5.66
CA ASN A 47 -8.47 -0.16 -5.66
C ASN A 47 -7.88 -0.61 -4.33
N TYR A 48 -8.41 -1.64 -3.70
CA TYR A 48 -8.01 -2.01 -2.35
C TYR A 48 -7.96 -3.52 -2.15
N SER A 49 -7.22 -3.93 -1.11
CA SER A 49 -7.17 -5.32 -0.66
C SER A 49 -7.01 -5.36 0.85
N TYR A 50 -7.74 -6.24 1.51
CA TYR A 50 -7.59 -6.49 2.93
C TYR A 50 -6.56 -7.59 3.23
N SER A 51 -6.18 -8.35 2.23
CA SER A 51 -5.31 -9.52 2.40
C SER A 51 -3.84 -9.18 2.18
N ASP A 52 -3.51 -8.71 0.98
CA ASP A 52 -2.12 -8.47 0.59
C ASP A 52 -2.06 -7.38 -0.46
N VAL A 53 -1.06 -6.52 -0.32
CA VAL A 53 -0.82 -5.46 -1.30
C VAL A 53 -0.50 -6.04 -2.69
N GLU A 54 0.09 -7.22 -2.75
CA GLU A 54 0.41 -7.88 -4.02
C GLU A 54 -0.81 -8.24 -4.84
N GLU A 55 -1.98 -8.28 -4.24
CA GLU A 55 -3.23 -8.54 -4.97
C GLU A 55 -3.61 -7.36 -5.87
N ILE A 56 -3.22 -6.14 -5.50
CA ILE A 56 -3.61 -4.93 -6.21
C ILE A 56 -2.43 -4.13 -6.74
N ALA A 57 -1.20 -4.52 -6.40
CA ALA A 57 -0.02 -3.76 -6.77
C ALA A 57 1.18 -4.66 -7.00
N ASP A 58 2.16 -4.13 -7.73
CA ASP A 58 3.46 -4.75 -7.92
C ASP A 58 4.53 -3.82 -7.40
N TRP A 59 5.59 -4.39 -6.83
CA TRP A 59 6.73 -3.59 -6.40
C TRP A 59 7.53 -3.14 -7.60
N GLU A 60 7.83 -1.84 -7.65
CA GLU A 60 8.78 -1.28 -8.63
C GLU A 60 9.86 -0.54 -7.90
N GLU A 61 11.11 -0.83 -8.28
CA GLU A 61 12.25 -0.12 -7.72
C GLU A 61 12.17 1.36 -8.07
N ASP A 62 12.34 2.18 -7.05
CA ASP A 62 12.38 3.62 -7.21
C ASP A 62 13.84 4.03 -7.42
N LYS A 63 14.11 4.75 -8.45
CA LYS A 63 15.48 5.19 -8.77
C LYS A 63 15.77 6.56 -8.21
#